data_201a94ccac20e5529c96d9c08d9366d6
#
_entry.id   201a94ccac20e5529c96d9c08d9366d6
#
_cell.length_a   1.000
_cell.length_b   1.000
_cell.length_c   1.000
_cell.angle_alpha   90.00
_cell.angle_beta   90.00
_cell.angle_gamma   90.00
#
_symmetry.space_group_name_H-M   'P 1'
#
loop_
_entity.id
_entity.type
_entity.pdbx_description
1 polymer ?
#
loop_
_entity_poly.entity_id
_entity_poly.type
_entity_poly.pdbx_seq_one_letter_code
_entity_poly.pdbx_strand_id
1 'polypeptide(L)'
;GEHALSAEYFEIFDDENHTNKELIFAIDQRPDLDGHNRMAYFSMSGDFYPLPEFPSANGTDAAAITPDFYQTWVDAYGDVDPADADPRFHKDNLINEPGCVSAEDFEVDRGIYRGLLYGLQHDQGGDPFERCDGDNYVVDLVVNRRSEVGDPVFHSLEIDFTTNSSHSNGYRVLKYEFSKTSDSGRNKGQADLVVLRLADMYLMRAEAALRKGDAGAALADVNFVRASRTARHTAPALDEMNLDLLYRERGFEFYWEFQRRTDMIRFGKYEDSYTEKTNSDPQKRLFPIPQSAVDGASILDGYLVQNAGY
;
A
#
# COMPACT_ATOMS: atom_id res chain seq x y z
N GLY A 1 -5.24 -7.77 26.46
CA GLY A 1 -6.23 -7.04 25.68
C GLY A 1 -6.69 -7.89 24.51
N GLU A 2 -7.82 -7.55 23.96
CA GLU A 2 -8.35 -8.26 22.78
C GLU A 2 -7.54 -7.92 21.52
N HIS A 3 -6.95 -6.71 21.45
CA HIS A 3 -6.15 -6.23 20.33
C HIS A 3 -4.66 -6.13 20.66
N ALA A 4 -3.80 -6.37 19.66
CA ALA A 4 -2.35 -6.27 19.76
C ALA A 4 -1.75 -5.80 18.43
N LEU A 5 -0.64 -5.05 18.47
CA LEU A 5 0.11 -4.68 17.27
C LEU A 5 0.82 -5.92 16.71
N SER A 6 0.75 -6.10 15.38
CA SER A 6 1.40 -7.20 14.68
C SER A 6 2.91 -7.01 14.64
N ALA A 7 3.65 -8.07 14.89
CA ALA A 7 5.11 -8.07 14.76
C ALA A 7 5.55 -7.99 13.28
N GLU A 8 4.88 -8.73 12.41
CA GLU A 8 5.04 -8.57 10.96
C GLU A 8 3.98 -7.60 10.42
N TYR A 9 4.46 -6.52 9.82
CA TYR A 9 3.61 -5.46 9.33
C TYR A 9 2.65 -5.91 8.23
N PHE A 10 3.13 -6.75 7.30
CA PHE A 10 2.34 -7.15 6.15
C PHE A 10 1.28 -8.22 6.44
N GLU A 11 1.38 -8.94 7.56
CA GLU A 11 0.32 -9.88 7.99
C GLU A 11 -1.04 -9.21 8.24
N ILE A 12 -1.04 -7.90 8.49
CA ILE A 12 -2.28 -7.11 8.64
C ILE A 12 -3.12 -7.13 7.35
N PHE A 13 -2.49 -7.41 6.21
CA PHE A 13 -3.04 -7.30 4.85
C PHE A 13 -3.01 -8.62 4.08
N ASP A 14 -2.76 -9.72 4.76
CA ASP A 14 -2.77 -11.05 4.17
C ASP A 14 -4.17 -11.48 3.73
N ASP A 15 -4.24 -12.48 2.87
CA ASP A 15 -5.49 -13.00 2.30
C ASP A 15 -6.53 -13.37 3.38
N GLU A 16 -6.08 -13.91 4.51
CA GLU A 16 -6.93 -14.28 5.64
C GLU A 16 -6.77 -13.36 6.87
N ASN A 17 -6.64 -12.05 6.64
CA ASN A 17 -6.38 -11.07 7.71
C ASN A 17 -7.54 -10.86 8.70
N HIS A 18 -8.72 -11.39 8.44
CA HIS A 18 -9.93 -11.23 9.29
C HIS A 18 -9.74 -11.66 10.77
N THR A 19 -8.72 -12.48 11.06
CA THR A 19 -8.38 -12.89 12.45
C THR A 19 -7.24 -12.07 13.06
N ASN A 20 -6.65 -11.12 12.31
CA ASN A 20 -5.52 -10.35 12.79
C ASN A 20 -5.93 -9.45 13.97
N LYS A 21 -5.20 -9.57 15.08
CA LYS A 21 -5.53 -8.86 16.33
C LYS A 21 -5.31 -7.36 16.29
N GLU A 22 -4.63 -6.85 15.27
CA GLU A 22 -4.48 -5.40 15.11
C GLU A 22 -5.74 -4.75 14.53
N LEU A 23 -6.58 -5.48 13.80
CA LEU A 23 -7.81 -4.97 13.22
C LEU A 23 -8.84 -4.66 14.29
N ILE A 24 -9.41 -3.45 14.24
CA ILE A 24 -10.53 -3.01 15.09
C ILE A 24 -11.82 -3.00 14.26
N PHE A 25 -11.74 -2.48 13.04
CA PHE A 25 -12.84 -2.47 12.09
C PHE A 25 -12.31 -2.66 10.67
N ALA A 26 -12.82 -3.66 10.00
CA ALA A 26 -12.52 -3.95 8.60
C ALA A 26 -13.81 -4.26 7.85
N ILE A 27 -13.78 -4.09 6.54
CA ILE A 27 -14.88 -4.45 5.65
C ILE A 27 -14.61 -5.85 5.13
N ASP A 28 -15.46 -6.79 5.51
CA ASP A 28 -15.38 -8.20 5.11
C ASP A 28 -15.46 -8.34 3.59
N GLN A 29 -14.47 -9.01 3.01
CA GLN A 29 -14.31 -9.18 1.56
C GLN A 29 -14.40 -10.66 1.14
N ARG A 30 -14.91 -11.54 2.01
CA ARG A 30 -15.06 -12.96 1.66
C ARG A 30 -15.90 -13.17 0.41
N PRO A 31 -15.52 -14.08 -0.50
CA PRO A 31 -16.17 -14.28 -1.79
C PRO A 31 -17.66 -14.69 -1.69
N ASP A 32 -18.03 -15.42 -0.63
CA ASP A 32 -19.40 -15.85 -0.35
C ASP A 32 -20.34 -14.68 0.02
N LEU A 33 -19.78 -13.53 0.37
CA LEU A 33 -20.50 -12.29 0.63
C LEU A 33 -20.49 -11.31 -0.55
N ASP A 34 -20.02 -11.76 -1.72
CA ASP A 34 -19.85 -10.91 -2.92
C ASP A 34 -18.87 -9.75 -2.73
N GLY A 35 -17.96 -9.91 -1.77
CA GLY A 35 -16.91 -8.96 -1.46
C GLY A 35 -15.80 -8.97 -2.53
N HIS A 36 -15.16 -7.81 -2.74
CA HIS A 36 -14.13 -7.64 -3.77
C HIS A 36 -13.03 -6.70 -3.33
N ASN A 37 -11.96 -7.25 -2.75
CA ASN A 37 -10.74 -6.46 -2.54
C ASN A 37 -9.92 -6.44 -3.83
N ARG A 38 -9.76 -5.25 -4.41
CA ARG A 38 -8.96 -5.04 -5.63
C ARG A 38 -7.60 -4.39 -5.38
N MET A 39 -7.19 -4.23 -4.13
CA MET A 39 -5.96 -3.50 -3.81
C MET A 39 -4.71 -4.19 -4.36
N ALA A 40 -4.65 -5.53 -4.27
CA ALA A 40 -3.57 -6.30 -4.86
C ALA A 40 -3.54 -6.20 -6.40
N TYR A 41 -4.70 -6.24 -7.05
CA TYR A 41 -4.82 -6.13 -8.51
C TYR A 41 -4.24 -4.82 -9.07
N PHE A 42 -4.39 -3.71 -8.35
CA PHE A 42 -3.89 -2.40 -8.79
C PHE A 42 -2.40 -2.17 -8.48
N SER A 43 -1.71 -3.14 -7.94
CA SER A 43 -0.35 -2.98 -7.41
C SER A 43 0.74 -3.28 -8.42
N MET A 44 0.70 -4.45 -9.05
CA MET A 44 1.81 -5.03 -9.80
C MET A 44 1.44 -5.29 -11.25
N SER A 45 2.47 -5.42 -12.10
CA SER A 45 2.33 -5.82 -13.49
C SER A 45 1.58 -7.15 -13.63
N GLY A 46 0.67 -7.20 -14.60
CA GLY A 46 0.03 -8.46 -14.99
C GLY A 46 1.00 -9.50 -15.57
N ASP A 47 2.21 -9.10 -15.93
CA ASP A 47 3.25 -9.99 -16.43
C ASP A 47 3.95 -10.77 -15.30
N PHE A 48 3.81 -10.32 -14.05
CA PHE A 48 4.26 -11.03 -12.85
C PHE A 48 3.38 -12.23 -12.48
N TYR A 49 2.09 -12.19 -12.85
CA TYR A 49 1.09 -13.19 -12.47
C TYR A 49 0.68 -14.09 -13.65
N PRO A 50 0.08 -15.26 -13.40
CA PRO A 50 -0.23 -15.85 -12.08
C PRO A 50 1.00 -16.43 -11.38
N LEU A 51 0.82 -16.86 -10.13
CA LEU A 51 1.82 -17.58 -9.33
C LEU A 51 1.23 -18.88 -8.81
N PRO A 52 2.04 -19.90 -8.44
CA PRO A 52 1.52 -21.18 -7.93
C PRO A 52 0.62 -21.03 -6.73
N GLU A 53 0.96 -20.14 -5.80
CA GLU A 53 0.16 -19.83 -4.62
C GLU A 53 -1.09 -19.00 -4.95
N PHE A 54 -1.04 -18.22 -6.01
CA PHE A 54 -2.12 -17.34 -6.47
C PHE A 54 -2.49 -17.66 -7.93
N PRO A 55 -3.11 -18.82 -8.19
CA PRO A 55 -3.29 -19.33 -9.55
C PRO A 55 -4.24 -18.49 -10.41
N SER A 56 -5.13 -17.74 -9.80
CA SER A 56 -6.05 -16.83 -10.48
C SER A 56 -5.63 -15.37 -10.44
N ALA A 57 -4.50 -15.05 -9.80
CA ALA A 57 -4.04 -13.68 -9.68
C ALA A 57 -3.75 -13.06 -11.05
N ASN A 58 -4.00 -11.77 -11.13
CA ASN A 58 -3.68 -10.93 -12.28
C ASN A 58 -3.38 -9.53 -11.74
N GLY A 59 -2.61 -8.74 -12.47
CA GLY A 59 -2.23 -7.41 -12.08
C GLY A 59 -2.51 -6.37 -13.16
N THR A 60 -2.39 -5.11 -12.77
CA THR A 60 -2.37 -3.98 -13.69
C THR A 60 -1.44 -2.90 -13.16
N ASP A 61 -0.70 -2.28 -14.04
CA ASP A 61 0.29 -1.24 -13.72
C ASP A 61 -0.39 0.10 -13.45
N ALA A 62 -1.20 0.18 -12.41
CA ALA A 62 -2.08 1.32 -12.20
C ALA A 62 -1.60 2.29 -11.13
N ALA A 63 -0.96 1.81 -10.05
CA ALA A 63 -0.72 2.64 -8.90
C ALA A 63 0.74 2.66 -8.47
N ALA A 64 1.24 3.85 -8.20
CA ALA A 64 2.59 4.10 -7.72
C ALA A 64 2.58 5.12 -6.59
N ILE A 65 3.64 5.12 -5.77
CA ILE A 65 3.90 6.23 -4.86
C ILE A 65 4.50 7.40 -5.64
N THR A 66 4.29 8.61 -5.13
CA THR A 66 4.92 9.81 -5.72
C THR A 66 6.40 9.89 -5.35
N PRO A 67 7.26 10.49 -6.20
CA PRO A 67 8.65 10.77 -5.85
C PRO A 67 8.78 11.56 -4.55
N ASP A 68 7.89 12.52 -4.30
CA ASP A 68 7.86 13.30 -3.06
C ASP A 68 7.63 12.42 -1.82
N PHE A 69 6.73 11.44 -1.91
CA PHE A 69 6.50 10.52 -0.80
C PHE A 69 7.71 9.60 -0.57
N TYR A 70 8.33 9.10 -1.65
CA TYR A 70 9.58 8.33 -1.53
C TYR A 70 10.68 9.17 -0.89
N GLN A 71 10.83 10.43 -1.27
CA GLN A 71 11.83 11.32 -0.69
C GLN A 71 11.65 11.47 0.84
N THR A 72 10.42 11.44 1.35
CA THR A 72 10.22 11.47 2.82
C THR A 72 10.80 10.26 3.54
N TRP A 73 10.87 9.09 2.88
CA TRP A 73 11.54 7.90 3.42
C TRP A 73 13.06 8.06 3.39
N VAL A 74 13.61 8.55 2.28
CA VAL A 74 15.05 8.85 2.16
C VAL A 74 15.49 9.86 3.22
N ASP A 75 14.73 10.96 3.37
CA ASP A 75 15.04 12.00 4.36
C ASP A 75 14.93 11.48 5.81
N ALA A 76 14.12 10.47 6.06
CA ALA A 76 13.97 9.90 7.39
C ALA A 76 15.15 9.04 7.82
N TYR A 77 15.84 8.39 6.86
CA TYR A 77 16.87 7.39 7.14
C TYR A 77 18.26 7.76 6.61
N GLY A 78 18.39 8.88 5.89
CA GLY A 78 19.67 9.39 5.40
C GLY A 78 20.37 8.44 4.45
N ASP A 79 21.58 8.00 4.83
CA ASP A 79 22.39 7.10 4.01
C ASP A 79 21.98 5.62 4.10
N VAL A 80 21.02 5.27 4.96
CA VAL A 80 20.50 3.90 5.08
C VAL A 80 19.34 3.74 4.12
N ASP A 81 19.34 2.65 3.33
CA ASP A 81 18.21 2.36 2.45
C ASP A 81 16.93 2.18 3.29
N PRO A 82 15.80 2.79 2.91
CA PRO A 82 14.54 2.63 3.63
C PRO A 82 14.11 1.18 3.84
N ALA A 83 14.44 0.26 2.93
CA ALA A 83 14.12 -1.17 3.08
C ALA A 83 14.92 -1.83 4.21
N ASP A 84 16.16 -1.40 4.42
CA ASP A 84 17.00 -1.89 5.52
C ASP A 84 16.68 -1.19 6.85
N ALA A 85 16.17 0.03 6.79
CA ALA A 85 15.90 0.85 7.96
C ALA A 85 14.55 0.63 8.60
N ASP A 86 13.51 0.32 7.80
CA ASP A 86 12.13 0.25 8.28
C ASP A 86 11.36 -0.94 7.66
N PRO A 87 10.92 -1.90 8.48
CA PRO A 87 10.25 -3.11 8.00
C PRO A 87 8.90 -2.84 7.33
N ARG A 88 8.36 -1.63 7.43
CA ARG A 88 7.11 -1.22 6.77
C ARG A 88 7.31 -0.82 5.31
N PHE A 89 8.56 -0.51 4.92
CA PHE A 89 8.87 -0.07 3.57
C PHE A 89 8.80 -1.21 2.57
N HIS A 90 9.51 -2.30 2.83
CA HIS A 90 9.61 -3.44 1.94
C HIS A 90 9.89 -4.73 2.71
N LYS A 91 9.31 -5.84 2.26
CA LYS A 91 9.62 -7.20 2.69
C LYS A 91 10.17 -7.93 1.47
N ASP A 92 11.48 -8.16 1.47
CA ASP A 92 12.14 -8.92 0.41
C ASP A 92 11.78 -10.40 0.48
N ASN A 93 11.57 -10.98 -0.68
CA ASN A 93 11.73 -12.39 -0.88
C ASN A 93 13.24 -12.75 -0.89
N LEU A 94 13.54 -14.02 -0.68
CA LEU A 94 14.91 -14.54 -0.66
C LEU A 94 15.61 -14.46 -2.02
N ILE A 95 14.88 -14.30 -3.15
CA ILE A 95 15.42 -14.36 -4.50
C ILE A 95 15.04 -13.12 -5.30
N ASN A 96 15.94 -12.15 -5.30
CA ASN A 96 15.90 -10.95 -6.13
C ASN A 96 17.02 -10.96 -7.19
N GLU A 97 17.38 -12.16 -7.68
CA GLU A 97 18.37 -12.41 -8.72
C GLU A 97 18.00 -13.68 -9.50
N PRO A 98 18.56 -13.92 -10.70
CA PRO A 98 18.32 -15.15 -11.45
C PRO A 98 18.71 -16.39 -10.64
N GLY A 99 17.80 -17.38 -10.57
CA GLY A 99 18.06 -18.57 -9.77
C GLY A 99 16.97 -19.63 -9.83
N CYS A 100 17.06 -20.55 -8.89
CA CYS A 100 16.10 -21.63 -8.66
C CYS A 100 15.50 -21.49 -7.25
N VAL A 101 14.19 -21.70 -7.14
CA VAL A 101 13.48 -21.66 -5.87
C VAL A 101 12.50 -22.81 -5.74
N SER A 102 12.38 -23.41 -4.56
CA SER A 102 11.32 -24.38 -4.29
C SER A 102 9.96 -23.67 -4.19
N ALA A 103 8.88 -24.42 -4.39
CA ALA A 103 7.53 -23.88 -4.21
C ALA A 103 7.26 -23.46 -2.75
N GLU A 104 7.93 -24.08 -1.79
CA GLU A 104 7.77 -23.82 -0.36
C GLU A 104 8.53 -22.55 0.08
N ASP A 105 9.64 -22.22 -0.62
CA ASP A 105 10.49 -21.08 -0.26
C ASP A 105 10.17 -19.81 -1.07
N PHE A 106 9.33 -19.92 -2.11
CA PHE A 106 8.95 -18.77 -2.90
C PHE A 106 7.90 -17.94 -2.15
N GLU A 107 8.25 -16.71 -1.82
CA GLU A 107 7.31 -15.70 -1.34
C GLU A 107 7.29 -14.51 -2.30
N VAL A 108 6.15 -13.83 -2.37
CA VAL A 108 6.02 -12.56 -3.09
C VAL A 108 6.57 -11.45 -2.21
N ASP A 109 7.41 -10.59 -2.78
CA ASP A 109 7.82 -9.37 -2.08
C ASP A 109 6.60 -8.51 -1.76
N ARG A 110 6.67 -7.78 -0.65
CA ARG A 110 5.58 -6.93 -0.16
C ARG A 110 6.09 -5.51 0.10
N GLY A 111 5.23 -4.53 -0.06
CA GLY A 111 5.57 -3.13 0.20
C GLY A 111 5.86 -2.34 -1.06
N ILE A 112 6.89 -1.49 -1.03
CA ILE A 112 7.25 -0.56 -2.11
C ILE A 112 8.33 -1.18 -2.99
N TYR A 113 7.96 -1.52 -4.23
CA TYR A 113 8.85 -2.10 -5.24
C TYR A 113 9.62 -1.03 -6.01
N ARG A 114 10.91 -1.27 -6.24
CA ARG A 114 11.84 -0.38 -6.94
C ARG A 114 12.74 -1.18 -7.87
N GLY A 115 13.06 -0.62 -9.04
CA GLY A 115 14.02 -1.22 -9.97
C GLY A 115 13.47 -2.42 -10.72
N LEU A 116 14.33 -3.38 -11.02
CA LEU A 116 14.01 -4.58 -11.79
C LEU A 116 13.09 -5.51 -10.99
N LEU A 117 12.09 -6.06 -11.68
CA LEU A 117 11.18 -7.03 -11.10
C LEU A 117 11.66 -8.44 -11.45
N TYR A 118 11.91 -9.25 -10.42
CA TYR A 118 12.18 -10.68 -10.54
C TYR A 118 10.94 -11.49 -10.19
N GLY A 119 10.76 -12.61 -10.88
CA GLY A 119 9.60 -13.47 -10.67
C GLY A 119 9.76 -14.83 -11.31
N LEU A 120 8.81 -15.72 -11.03
CA LEU A 120 8.78 -17.04 -11.61
C LEU A 120 8.56 -16.94 -13.13
N GLN A 121 9.34 -17.68 -13.89
CA GLN A 121 9.21 -17.73 -15.34
C GLN A 121 8.08 -18.66 -15.74
N HIS A 122 7.24 -18.20 -16.65
CA HIS A 122 6.09 -18.95 -17.17
C HIS A 122 5.67 -18.44 -18.53
N ASP A 123 5.01 -19.27 -19.31
CA ASP A 123 4.39 -18.85 -20.58
C ASP A 123 3.23 -17.87 -20.34
N GLN A 124 2.86 -17.16 -21.39
CA GLN A 124 1.71 -16.28 -21.37
C GLN A 124 0.43 -17.10 -21.12
N GLY A 125 -0.16 -16.88 -19.95
CA GLY A 125 -1.28 -17.68 -19.45
C GLY A 125 -0.95 -18.45 -18.15
N GLY A 126 0.35 -18.46 -17.77
CA GLY A 126 0.80 -18.90 -16.45
C GLY A 126 1.04 -20.39 -16.28
N ASP A 127 0.88 -21.21 -17.30
CA ASP A 127 1.12 -22.66 -17.21
C ASP A 127 1.66 -23.20 -18.55
N PRO A 128 2.73 -24.03 -18.52
CA PRO A 128 3.49 -24.45 -17.33
C PRO A 128 4.52 -23.41 -16.87
N PHE A 129 4.80 -23.40 -15.57
CA PHE A 129 5.96 -22.67 -15.01
C PHE A 129 7.26 -23.37 -15.44
N GLU A 130 8.28 -22.58 -15.76
CA GLU A 130 9.60 -23.12 -16.08
C GLU A 130 10.24 -23.76 -14.85
N ARG A 131 10.92 -24.89 -15.06
CA ARG A 131 11.58 -25.67 -14.02
C ARG A 131 13.09 -25.72 -14.25
N CYS A 132 13.86 -25.71 -13.17
CA CYS A 132 15.32 -25.74 -13.22
C CYS A 132 15.90 -27.00 -12.62
N ASP A 133 15.57 -27.39 -11.40
CA ASP A 133 16.09 -28.56 -10.71
C ASP A 133 14.96 -29.30 -9.99
N GLY A 134 14.61 -30.48 -10.49
CA GLY A 134 13.47 -31.24 -9.99
C GLY A 134 12.15 -30.47 -10.14
N ASP A 135 11.52 -30.17 -8.99
CA ASP A 135 10.27 -29.42 -8.92
C ASP A 135 10.47 -27.92 -8.65
N ASN A 136 11.73 -27.46 -8.60
CA ASN A 136 12.04 -26.05 -8.37
C ASN A 136 11.69 -25.19 -9.59
N TYR A 137 11.29 -23.95 -9.33
CA TYR A 137 10.93 -22.97 -10.33
C TYR A 137 12.13 -22.12 -10.74
N VAL A 138 12.14 -21.68 -12.00
CA VAL A 138 13.09 -20.68 -12.49
C VAL A 138 12.62 -19.30 -12.05
N VAL A 139 13.51 -18.55 -11.41
CA VAL A 139 13.36 -17.11 -11.16
C VAL A 139 14.28 -16.36 -12.10
N ASP A 140 13.76 -15.38 -12.80
CA ASP A 140 14.52 -14.44 -13.64
C ASP A 140 13.73 -13.13 -13.76
N LEU A 141 14.27 -12.20 -14.54
CA LEU A 141 13.60 -10.92 -14.82
C LEU A 141 12.23 -11.14 -15.45
N VAL A 142 11.23 -10.50 -14.88
CA VAL A 142 9.90 -10.42 -15.51
C VAL A 142 9.99 -9.51 -16.72
N VAL A 143 9.53 -9.99 -17.88
CA VAL A 143 9.54 -9.21 -19.12
C VAL A 143 8.16 -8.70 -19.48
N ASN A 144 8.10 -7.49 -20.02
CA ASN A 144 6.88 -6.91 -20.52
C ASN A 144 6.35 -7.71 -21.73
N ARG A 145 5.07 -8.06 -21.71
CA ARG A 145 4.39 -8.83 -22.77
C ARG A 145 3.30 -8.03 -23.48
N ARG A 146 2.93 -6.87 -22.95
CA ARG A 146 1.81 -6.05 -23.46
C ARG A 146 2.24 -4.74 -24.08
N SER A 147 3.16 -4.04 -23.48
CA SER A 147 3.82 -2.85 -24.01
C SER A 147 5.30 -2.99 -23.79
N GLU A 148 6.15 -2.34 -24.62
CA GLU A 148 7.60 -2.51 -24.53
C GLU A 148 8.00 -3.99 -24.51
N VAL A 149 7.37 -4.80 -25.39
CA VAL A 149 7.45 -6.26 -25.39
C VAL A 149 8.88 -6.75 -25.48
N GLY A 150 9.27 -7.57 -24.50
CA GLY A 150 10.61 -8.14 -24.39
C GLY A 150 11.56 -7.35 -23.51
N ASP A 151 11.21 -6.13 -23.11
CA ASP A 151 12.00 -5.37 -22.15
C ASP A 151 11.72 -5.84 -20.72
N PRO A 152 12.71 -5.87 -19.82
CA PRO A 152 12.48 -6.18 -18.43
C PRO A 152 11.51 -5.18 -17.78
N VAL A 153 10.66 -5.66 -16.89
CA VAL A 153 9.84 -4.80 -16.04
C VAL A 153 10.77 -4.08 -15.05
N PHE A 154 10.80 -2.76 -15.16
CA PHE A 154 11.62 -1.90 -14.31
C PHE A 154 10.77 -0.79 -13.73
N HIS A 155 10.76 -0.65 -12.41
CA HIS A 155 10.01 0.40 -11.73
C HIS A 155 10.92 1.58 -11.42
N SER A 156 10.76 2.67 -12.20
CA SER A 156 11.50 3.92 -12.01
C SER A 156 10.84 4.80 -10.95
N LEU A 157 11.59 5.74 -10.40
CA LEU A 157 11.02 6.73 -9.47
C LEU A 157 10.10 7.73 -10.17
N GLU A 158 10.35 8.00 -11.45
CA GLU A 158 9.60 8.98 -12.21
C GLU A 158 8.16 8.54 -12.43
N ILE A 159 7.24 9.48 -12.30
CA ILE A 159 5.84 9.34 -12.69
C ILE A 159 5.51 10.41 -13.71
N ASP A 160 4.76 10.05 -14.74
CA ASP A 160 4.25 10.98 -15.74
C ASP A 160 2.87 10.49 -16.21
N PHE A 161 1.84 11.27 -15.92
CA PHE A 161 0.47 10.94 -16.32
C PHE A 161 0.07 11.57 -17.67
N THR A 162 0.94 12.35 -18.28
CA THR A 162 0.58 13.20 -19.42
C THR A 162 1.23 12.82 -20.75
N THR A 163 2.52 12.55 -20.76
CA THR A 163 3.29 12.44 -22.01
C THR A 163 4.01 11.12 -22.20
N ASN A 164 4.41 10.45 -21.14
CA ASN A 164 5.26 9.26 -21.20
C ASN A 164 4.91 8.23 -20.13
N SER A 165 3.62 8.02 -19.88
CA SER A 165 3.21 6.96 -18.96
C SER A 165 3.53 5.58 -19.56
N SER A 166 4.33 4.79 -18.86
CA SER A 166 4.67 3.43 -19.22
C SER A 166 4.43 2.49 -18.04
N HIS A 167 4.51 1.19 -18.29
CA HIS A 167 4.47 0.18 -17.23
C HIS A 167 5.60 0.33 -16.22
N SER A 168 6.71 0.92 -16.65
CA SER A 168 7.91 1.09 -15.84
C SER A 168 7.89 2.33 -14.95
N ASN A 169 6.95 3.24 -15.14
CA ASN A 169 6.92 4.50 -14.39
C ASN A 169 6.28 4.31 -13.02
N GLY A 170 6.99 4.77 -11.99
CA GLY A 170 6.55 4.80 -10.61
C GLY A 170 6.91 3.54 -9.81
N TYR A 171 7.37 3.74 -8.57
CA TYR A 171 7.56 2.67 -7.61
C TYR A 171 6.21 2.08 -7.20
N ARG A 172 6.06 0.76 -7.36
CA ARG A 172 4.80 0.05 -7.14
C ARG A 172 4.57 -0.27 -5.67
N VAL A 173 3.33 -0.55 -5.33
CA VAL A 173 2.96 -0.89 -3.95
C VAL A 173 2.17 -2.19 -3.94
N LEU A 174 2.72 -3.24 -3.33
CA LEU A 174 2.00 -4.47 -3.01
C LEU A 174 1.86 -4.59 -1.50
N LYS A 175 0.75 -4.10 -0.95
CA LYS A 175 0.47 -4.13 0.48
C LYS A 175 -0.54 -5.21 0.83
N TYR A 176 -1.66 -5.27 0.13
CA TYR A 176 -2.64 -6.33 0.25
C TYR A 176 -2.22 -7.55 -0.56
N GLU A 177 -2.37 -8.72 0.02
CA GLU A 177 -2.12 -9.99 -0.66
C GLU A 177 -3.26 -10.34 -1.62
N PHE A 178 -2.94 -11.11 -2.65
CA PHE A 178 -3.97 -11.74 -3.49
C PHE A 178 -4.66 -12.86 -2.74
N SER A 179 -5.81 -13.31 -3.26
CA SER A 179 -6.47 -14.50 -2.74
C SER A 179 -5.82 -15.76 -3.26
N LYS A 180 -5.53 -16.70 -2.36
CA LYS A 180 -5.01 -18.04 -2.65
C LYS A 180 -6.09 -18.96 -3.22
N THR A 181 -7.35 -18.71 -2.91
CA THR A 181 -8.47 -19.59 -3.23
C THR A 181 -9.51 -18.97 -4.18
N SER A 182 -9.37 -17.69 -4.52
CA SER A 182 -10.29 -17.02 -5.44
C SER A 182 -10.18 -17.57 -6.87
N ASP A 183 -11.31 -17.67 -7.56
CA ASP A 183 -11.40 -17.99 -8.98
C ASP A 183 -11.15 -16.75 -9.88
N SER A 184 -10.92 -15.60 -9.32
CA SER A 184 -10.70 -14.33 -10.03
C SER A 184 -9.84 -13.36 -9.23
N GLY A 185 -8.54 -13.45 -9.35
CA GLY A 185 -7.59 -12.52 -8.72
C GLY A 185 -7.80 -11.05 -9.11
N ARG A 186 -8.52 -10.78 -10.18
CA ARG A 186 -8.83 -9.42 -10.62
C ARG A 186 -9.83 -8.71 -9.71
N ASN A 187 -10.86 -9.40 -9.25
CA ASN A 187 -12.03 -8.78 -8.64
C ASN A 187 -12.40 -9.38 -7.29
N LYS A 188 -11.75 -10.44 -6.85
CA LYS A 188 -12.18 -11.23 -5.69
C LYS A 188 -11.04 -11.53 -4.73
N GLY A 189 -10.23 -10.51 -4.39
CA GLY A 189 -9.34 -10.63 -3.25
C GLY A 189 -10.15 -10.79 -1.95
N GLN A 190 -9.72 -11.67 -1.06
CA GLN A 190 -10.43 -11.98 0.19
C GLN A 190 -9.93 -11.18 1.39
N ALA A 191 -8.74 -10.60 1.30
CA ALA A 191 -8.22 -9.76 2.38
C ALA A 191 -9.21 -8.66 2.74
N ASP A 192 -9.63 -8.61 3.99
CA ASP A 192 -10.54 -7.58 4.49
C ASP A 192 -9.95 -6.19 4.31
N LEU A 193 -10.77 -5.24 3.85
CA LEU A 193 -10.33 -3.84 3.74
C LEU A 193 -10.25 -3.20 5.12
N VAL A 194 -9.04 -2.88 5.54
CA VAL A 194 -8.75 -2.27 6.84
C VAL A 194 -9.28 -0.84 6.87
N VAL A 195 -10.16 -0.55 7.82
CA VAL A 195 -10.71 0.79 8.06
C VAL A 195 -10.09 1.41 9.32
N LEU A 196 -10.07 0.67 10.42
CA LEU A 196 -9.47 1.08 11.69
C LEU A 196 -8.64 -0.07 12.27
N ARG A 197 -7.44 0.24 12.71
CA ARG A 197 -6.55 -0.71 13.39
C ARG A 197 -5.83 -0.08 14.57
N LEU A 198 -5.29 -0.91 15.45
CA LEU A 198 -4.75 -0.46 16.74
C LEU A 198 -3.64 0.59 16.58
N ALA A 199 -2.78 0.49 15.55
CA ALA A 199 -1.76 1.50 15.30
C ALA A 199 -2.38 2.90 15.06
N ASP A 200 -3.55 2.99 14.41
CA ASP A 200 -4.24 4.27 14.22
C ASP A 200 -4.69 4.88 15.56
N MET A 201 -5.12 4.03 16.50
CA MET A 201 -5.47 4.49 17.85
C MET A 201 -4.28 5.14 18.57
N TYR A 202 -3.09 4.53 18.49
CA TYR A 202 -1.87 5.11 19.05
C TYR A 202 -1.49 6.42 18.37
N LEU A 203 -1.51 6.46 17.02
CA LEU A 203 -1.10 7.66 16.29
C LEU A 203 -2.15 8.79 16.38
N MET A 204 -3.44 8.49 16.55
CA MET A 204 -4.46 9.49 16.91
C MET A 204 -4.25 10.02 18.33
N ARG A 205 -3.88 9.16 19.28
CA ARG A 205 -3.54 9.59 20.64
C ARG A 205 -2.31 10.49 20.66
N ALA A 206 -1.28 10.14 19.88
CA ALA A 206 -0.10 10.97 19.69
C ALA A 206 -0.46 12.36 19.13
N GLU A 207 -1.34 12.41 18.12
CA GLU A 207 -1.82 13.71 17.59
C GLU A 207 -2.54 14.54 18.66
N ALA A 208 -3.42 13.91 19.42
CA ALA A 208 -4.14 14.59 20.49
C ALA A 208 -3.18 15.13 21.58
N ALA A 209 -2.13 14.37 21.91
CA ALA A 209 -1.09 14.79 22.84
C ALA A 209 -0.32 16.00 22.30
N LEU A 210 0.14 15.97 21.04
CA LEU A 210 0.82 17.11 20.40
C LEU A 210 -0.03 18.37 20.39
N ARG A 211 -1.32 18.24 20.04
CA ARG A 211 -2.24 19.39 20.02
C ARG A 211 -2.53 19.97 21.42
N LYS A 212 -2.24 19.20 22.48
CA LYS A 212 -2.26 19.66 23.88
C LYS A 212 -0.92 20.15 24.40
N GLY A 213 0.14 20.06 23.59
CA GLY A 213 1.51 20.47 23.96
C GLY A 213 2.33 19.39 24.67
N ASP A 214 1.87 18.13 24.67
CA ASP A 214 2.60 17.00 25.27
C ASP A 214 3.34 16.17 24.18
N ALA A 215 4.49 16.68 23.76
CA ALA A 215 5.33 16.02 22.77
C ALA A 215 5.95 14.72 23.31
N GLY A 216 6.17 14.61 24.62
CA GLY A 216 6.74 13.41 25.23
C GLY A 216 5.79 12.22 25.16
N ALA A 217 4.51 12.40 25.47
CA ALA A 217 3.50 11.36 25.34
C ALA A 217 3.32 10.94 23.86
N ALA A 218 3.33 11.91 22.94
CA ALA A 218 3.24 11.63 21.51
C ALA A 218 4.43 10.81 21.01
N LEU A 219 5.65 11.16 21.41
CA LEU A 219 6.87 10.43 21.07
C LEU A 219 6.82 8.99 21.58
N ALA A 220 6.34 8.78 22.79
CA ALA A 220 6.21 7.45 23.37
C ALA A 220 5.24 6.56 22.57
N ASP A 221 4.10 7.10 22.14
CA ASP A 221 3.11 6.37 21.33
C ASP A 221 3.64 6.00 19.95
N VAL A 222 4.29 6.94 19.27
CA VAL A 222 4.88 6.70 17.95
C VAL A 222 5.99 5.65 18.04
N ASN A 223 6.90 5.79 19.00
CA ASN A 223 7.97 4.82 19.18
C ASN A 223 7.45 3.44 19.61
N PHE A 224 6.34 3.37 20.33
CA PHE A 224 5.70 2.10 20.64
C PHE A 224 5.21 1.37 19.39
N VAL A 225 4.57 2.08 18.44
CA VAL A 225 4.16 1.50 17.17
C VAL A 225 5.38 1.05 16.35
N ARG A 226 6.40 1.89 16.23
CA ARG A 226 7.65 1.57 15.49
C ARG A 226 8.33 0.33 16.06
N ALA A 227 8.48 0.26 17.38
CA ALA A 227 9.13 -0.85 18.08
C ALA A 227 8.32 -2.15 18.06
N SER A 228 7.04 -2.13 17.70
CA SER A 228 6.23 -3.34 17.62
C SER A 228 6.50 -4.20 16.38
N ARG A 229 7.05 -3.62 15.31
CA ARG A 229 7.34 -4.29 14.04
C ARG A 229 8.67 -5.05 14.13
N THR A 230 8.67 -6.23 14.77
CA THR A 230 9.88 -6.94 15.20
C THR A 230 10.20 -8.21 14.42
N ALA A 231 9.36 -8.63 13.48
CA ALA A 231 9.51 -9.92 12.81
C ALA A 231 10.79 -10.06 11.97
N ARG A 232 11.27 -8.94 11.42
CA ARG A 232 12.49 -8.91 10.58
C ARG A 232 13.57 -8.03 11.20
N HIS A 233 13.36 -6.75 11.24
CA HIS A 233 14.18 -5.75 11.92
C HIS A 233 13.27 -4.67 12.49
N THR A 234 13.80 -3.76 13.28
CA THR A 234 13.00 -2.72 13.93
C THR A 234 13.46 -1.36 13.47
N ALA A 235 12.53 -0.51 13.07
CA ALA A 235 12.84 0.87 12.73
C ALA A 235 13.46 1.61 13.93
N PRO A 236 14.50 2.46 13.72
CA PRO A 236 15.09 3.24 14.80
C PRO A 236 14.07 4.08 15.54
N ALA A 237 14.19 4.19 16.86
CA ALA A 237 13.36 5.12 17.63
C ALA A 237 13.62 6.58 17.20
N LEU A 238 12.59 7.39 17.29
CA LEU A 238 12.71 8.84 17.10
C LEU A 238 13.09 9.50 18.42
N ASP A 239 13.84 10.58 18.34
CA ASP A 239 14.31 11.34 19.51
C ASP A 239 13.38 12.51 19.88
N GLU A 240 12.56 12.96 18.90
CA GLU A 240 11.63 14.05 19.06
C GLU A 240 10.32 13.79 18.31
N MET A 241 9.27 14.53 18.65
CA MET A 241 7.98 14.45 17.97
C MET A 241 7.32 15.82 17.85
N ASN A 242 6.83 16.10 16.65
CA ASN A 242 6.00 17.24 16.32
C ASN A 242 4.96 16.86 15.28
N LEU A 243 4.08 17.77 14.86
CA LEU A 243 3.01 17.47 13.92
C LEU A 243 3.51 17.09 12.51
N ASP A 244 4.63 17.65 12.05
CA ASP A 244 5.19 17.30 10.74
C ASP A 244 5.80 15.90 10.76
N LEU A 245 6.52 15.55 11.82
CA LEU A 245 7.05 14.19 12.02
C LEU A 245 5.91 13.17 12.18
N LEU A 246 4.85 13.50 12.92
CA LEU A 246 3.69 12.61 13.03
C LEU A 246 2.97 12.43 11.69
N TYR A 247 2.82 13.49 10.89
CA TYR A 247 2.26 13.40 9.55
C TYR A 247 3.09 12.47 8.64
N ARG A 248 4.40 12.52 8.74
CA ARG A 248 5.33 11.60 8.05
C ARG A 248 5.12 10.17 8.54
N GLU A 249 5.15 9.92 9.85
CA GLU A 249 4.97 8.58 10.43
C GLU A 249 3.60 7.96 10.08
N ARG A 250 2.53 8.76 10.09
CA ARG A 250 1.23 8.30 9.60
C ARG A 250 1.28 7.93 8.11
N GLY A 251 2.07 8.64 7.30
CA GLY A 251 2.31 8.29 5.91
C GLY A 251 3.00 6.93 5.77
N PHE A 252 4.05 6.66 6.58
CA PHE A 252 4.78 5.40 6.58
C PHE A 252 3.93 4.22 7.09
N GLU A 253 3.10 4.45 8.08
CA GLU A 253 2.25 3.42 8.66
C GLU A 253 1.03 3.11 7.78
N PHE A 254 0.38 4.13 7.16
CA PHE A 254 -0.93 4.00 6.53
C PHE A 254 -0.93 4.20 5.00
N TYR A 255 0.25 4.15 4.34
CA TYR A 255 0.22 4.20 2.88
C TYR A 255 -0.66 3.06 2.33
N TRP A 256 -1.38 3.35 1.23
CA TRP A 256 -2.29 2.38 0.60
C TRP A 256 -3.48 1.92 1.48
N GLU A 257 -3.87 2.72 2.51
CA GLU A 257 -4.99 2.44 3.42
C GLU A 257 -6.07 3.54 3.42
N PHE A 258 -6.17 4.34 2.37
CA PHE A 258 -7.16 5.42 2.20
C PHE A 258 -7.09 6.56 3.22
N GLN A 259 -6.10 6.60 4.10
CA GLN A 259 -5.98 7.58 5.18
C GLN A 259 -5.38 8.92 4.72
N ARG A 260 -4.50 8.90 3.69
CA ARG A 260 -3.63 10.05 3.38
C ARG A 260 -4.37 11.34 3.06
N ARG A 261 -5.47 11.29 2.29
CA ARG A 261 -6.24 12.50 1.96
C ARG A 261 -6.79 13.19 3.23
N THR A 262 -7.33 12.41 4.15
CA THR A 262 -7.86 12.92 5.42
C THR A 262 -6.75 13.52 6.28
N ASP A 263 -5.59 12.86 6.33
CA ASP A 263 -4.41 13.37 7.03
C ASP A 263 -3.92 14.68 6.41
N MET A 264 -3.82 14.76 5.08
CA MET A 264 -3.42 16.01 4.40
C MET A 264 -4.31 17.18 4.79
N ILE A 265 -5.64 16.99 4.82
CA ILE A 265 -6.59 18.02 5.22
C ILE A 265 -6.39 18.40 6.71
N ARG A 266 -6.29 17.39 7.59
CA ARG A 266 -6.22 17.60 9.05
C ARG A 266 -4.90 18.24 9.50
N PHE A 267 -3.80 17.93 8.80
CA PHE A 267 -2.48 18.50 9.04
C PHE A 267 -2.18 19.77 8.24
N GLY A 268 -3.13 20.25 7.42
CA GLY A 268 -2.97 21.48 6.64
C GLY A 268 -2.03 21.35 5.44
N LYS A 269 -1.87 20.14 4.90
CA LYS A 269 -1.00 19.83 3.76
C LYS A 269 -1.77 19.58 2.45
N TYR A 270 -3.09 19.74 2.45
CA TYR A 270 -3.90 19.39 1.29
C TYR A 270 -3.68 20.30 0.08
N GLU A 271 -3.39 21.56 0.31
CA GLU A 271 -3.10 22.56 -0.73
C GLU A 271 -1.64 22.54 -1.21
N ASP A 272 -0.76 21.82 -0.52
CA ASP A 272 0.65 21.72 -0.92
C ASP A 272 0.74 21.04 -2.30
N SER A 273 1.62 21.56 -3.15
CA SER A 273 1.94 20.94 -4.44
C SER A 273 2.96 19.81 -4.25
N TYR A 274 2.81 18.77 -5.04
CA TYR A 274 3.78 17.70 -5.20
C TYR A 274 3.74 17.18 -6.64
N THR A 275 4.59 16.22 -7.00
CA THR A 275 4.64 15.68 -8.36
C THR A 275 3.24 15.28 -8.84
N GLU A 276 2.86 15.76 -10.03
CA GLU A 276 1.57 15.57 -10.70
C GLU A 276 0.35 16.18 -9.96
N LYS A 277 0.53 16.86 -8.84
CA LYS A 277 -0.53 17.59 -8.16
C LYS A 277 -0.20 19.09 -8.06
N THR A 278 -0.97 19.90 -8.74
CA THR A 278 -0.86 21.38 -8.73
C THR A 278 -2.07 22.09 -8.15
N ASN A 279 -3.15 21.36 -7.84
CA ASN A 279 -4.39 21.95 -7.34
C ASN A 279 -4.21 22.39 -5.88
N SER A 280 -4.39 23.67 -5.62
CA SER A 280 -4.33 24.32 -4.31
C SER A 280 -5.68 24.89 -3.85
N ASP A 281 -6.79 24.53 -4.50
CA ASP A 281 -8.12 25.04 -4.17
C ASP A 281 -8.64 24.40 -2.85
N PRO A 282 -8.82 25.18 -1.77
CA PRO A 282 -9.30 24.67 -0.50
C PRO A 282 -10.74 24.14 -0.54
N GLN A 283 -11.54 24.53 -1.53
CA GLN A 283 -12.90 24.01 -1.71
C GLN A 283 -12.88 22.51 -2.01
N LYS A 284 -11.80 22.01 -2.64
CA LYS A 284 -11.61 20.59 -2.96
C LYS A 284 -11.31 19.70 -1.75
N ARG A 285 -11.21 20.28 -0.54
CA ARG A 285 -11.23 19.49 0.71
C ARG A 285 -12.56 18.76 0.89
N LEU A 286 -13.65 19.33 0.40
CA LEU A 286 -14.97 18.72 0.41
C LEU A 286 -15.25 18.02 -0.93
N PHE A 287 -16.12 17.03 -0.90
CA PHE A 287 -16.71 16.45 -2.09
C PHE A 287 -18.03 17.15 -2.42
N PRO A 288 -18.46 17.17 -3.71
CA PRO A 288 -19.83 17.57 -4.03
C PRO A 288 -20.82 16.61 -3.38
N ILE A 289 -21.93 17.15 -2.91
CA ILE A 289 -23.08 16.33 -2.54
C ILE A 289 -23.66 15.75 -3.83
N PRO A 290 -23.95 14.43 -3.92
CA PRO A 290 -24.55 13.86 -5.11
C PRO A 290 -25.84 14.58 -5.50
N GLN A 291 -25.99 14.94 -6.77
CA GLN A 291 -27.17 15.70 -7.23
C GLN A 291 -28.47 14.98 -6.90
N SER A 292 -28.48 13.64 -7.00
CA SER A 292 -29.64 12.83 -6.62
C SER A 292 -30.07 13.00 -5.15
N ALA A 293 -29.12 13.26 -4.25
CA ALA A 293 -29.43 13.52 -2.84
C ALA A 293 -30.05 14.92 -2.67
N VAL A 294 -29.49 15.92 -3.37
CA VAL A 294 -30.03 17.30 -3.36
C VAL A 294 -31.44 17.31 -3.93
N ASP A 295 -31.66 16.65 -5.05
CA ASP A 295 -32.96 16.57 -5.71
C ASP A 295 -33.97 15.82 -4.83
N GLY A 296 -33.59 14.72 -4.22
CA GLY A 296 -34.42 13.96 -3.30
C GLY A 296 -34.85 14.74 -2.05
N ALA A 297 -34.04 15.69 -1.62
CA ALA A 297 -34.31 16.57 -0.47
C ALA A 297 -35.00 17.89 -0.86
N SER A 298 -35.25 18.14 -2.15
CA SER A 298 -35.76 19.43 -2.67
C SER A 298 -37.11 19.86 -2.13
N ILE A 299 -37.91 18.94 -1.54
CA ILE A 299 -39.18 19.24 -0.89
C ILE A 299 -39.00 19.90 0.48
N LEU A 300 -37.82 19.91 1.03
CA LEU A 300 -37.45 20.51 2.33
C LEU A 300 -36.55 21.69 2.07
N ASP A 301 -37.08 22.89 1.98
CA ASP A 301 -36.35 24.09 1.65
C ASP A 301 -35.15 24.31 2.60
N GLY A 302 -33.94 24.45 2.02
CA GLY A 302 -32.68 24.65 2.74
C GLY A 302 -32.17 23.45 3.54
N TYR A 303 -32.81 22.26 3.45
CA TYR A 303 -32.37 21.06 4.17
C TYR A 303 -31.02 20.53 3.68
N LEU A 304 -30.81 20.52 2.38
CA LEU A 304 -29.55 20.08 1.77
C LEU A 304 -29.10 21.08 0.72
N VAL A 305 -28.01 21.77 1.02
CA VAL A 305 -27.40 22.78 0.15
C VAL A 305 -26.05 22.27 -0.33
N GLN A 306 -25.79 22.38 -1.63
CA GLN A 306 -24.53 21.98 -2.22
C GLN A 306 -23.34 22.69 -1.58
N ASN A 307 -22.22 21.99 -1.42
CA ASN A 307 -20.99 22.58 -0.94
C ASN A 307 -20.51 23.70 -1.89
N ALA A 308 -19.97 24.78 -1.31
CA ALA A 308 -19.47 25.90 -2.11
C ALA A 308 -18.42 25.43 -3.14
N GLY A 309 -18.56 25.88 -4.37
CA GLY A 309 -17.64 25.53 -5.46
C GLY A 309 -18.04 24.33 -6.32
N TYR A 310 -19.27 23.81 -6.09
CA TYR A 310 -19.86 22.73 -6.89
C TYR A 310 -21.25 23.08 -7.39
#